data_ece3a8076ceeb448208aabcfd5572ea2
#
_entry.id   ece3a8076ceeb448208aabcfd5572ea2
#
_cell.length_a   1.000
_cell.length_b   1.000
_cell.length_c   1.000
_cell.angle_alpha   90.00
_cell.angle_beta   90.00
_cell.angle_gamma   90.00
#
_symmetry.space_group_name_H-M   'P 1'
#
loop_
_entity.id
_entity.type
_entity.pdbx_description
1 polymer ?
#
loop_
_entity_poly.entity_id
_entity_poly.type
_entity_poly.pdbx_seq_one_letter_code
_entity_poly.pdbx_strand_id
1 'polypeptide(L)'
;VYKRQDEINAVVLDPGASVIRGGWAGEDQPRAMLPSFYGWLPMTDEERNLYGTEGLKQEPGPTQDGDVSMNDVENHSKPPVPRGISFDASRARKRFLGDSGVSYWRRGLEIDTPFDENGIVQDFDSLHAMSRNVFDALCAEPTENPLLLTEPADNPRAARGKAAELAFEGLNVPAFYLANRTVLSAFSSGRPTALVVDVGASRVSAIPVVDGFVLRKGIHTQPNGGDAVSRALLWGLTHEMGDKNITGWLADSIVPQFLVKSKQPCDPGMPAKATLREDRLHSTTPSFRMYHTMQ
;
A
#
# COMPACT_ATOMS: atom_id res chain seq x y z
N VAL A 1 -21.05 -7.68 23.51
CA VAL A 1 -19.77 -7.27 24.07
C VAL A 1 -19.89 -5.75 24.31
N TYR A 2 -20.08 -5.33 25.59
CA TYR A 2 -20.10 -3.92 25.96
C TYR A 2 -18.71 -3.32 25.77
N LYS A 3 -18.49 -2.48 24.76
CA LYS A 3 -17.34 -1.57 24.71
C LYS A 3 -17.49 -0.61 25.91
N ARG A 4 -16.50 -0.57 26.81
CA ARG A 4 -16.39 0.52 27.78
C ARG A 4 -16.23 1.81 26.99
N GLN A 5 -17.11 2.77 27.22
CA GLN A 5 -17.18 4.05 26.50
C GLN A 5 -15.98 4.96 26.76
N ASP A 6 -15.01 4.54 27.56
CA ASP A 6 -13.89 5.38 28.03
C ASP A 6 -12.52 4.99 27.44
N GLU A 7 -12.44 3.96 26.58
CA GLU A 7 -11.17 3.60 25.92
C GLU A 7 -11.21 4.06 24.46
N ILE A 8 -10.62 5.22 24.20
CA ILE A 8 -10.32 5.68 22.83
C ILE A 8 -9.19 4.80 22.29
N ASN A 9 -9.52 3.81 21.51
CA ASN A 9 -8.55 2.93 20.89
C ASN A 9 -8.07 3.55 19.58
N ALA A 10 -6.80 3.96 19.54
CA ALA A 10 -6.17 4.44 18.32
C ALA A 10 -5.88 3.27 17.37
N VAL A 11 -6.09 3.50 16.08
CA VAL A 11 -5.62 2.60 15.03
C VAL A 11 -4.19 2.96 14.68
N VAL A 12 -3.33 1.96 14.64
CA VAL A 12 -1.94 2.07 14.19
C VAL A 12 -1.85 1.54 12.77
N LEU A 13 -1.33 2.35 11.85
CA LEU A 13 -1.13 1.99 10.44
C LEU A 13 0.35 2.14 10.08
N ASP A 14 0.96 1.05 9.61
CA ASP A 14 2.34 1.01 9.14
C ASP A 14 2.38 0.68 7.64
N PRO A 15 2.47 1.69 6.78
CA PRO A 15 2.54 1.51 5.32
C PRO A 15 3.95 1.09 4.89
N GLY A 16 4.18 -0.19 4.72
CA GLY A 16 5.41 -0.74 4.16
C GLY A 16 5.33 -0.94 2.65
N ALA A 17 6.46 -0.94 1.95
CA ALA A 17 6.51 -1.08 0.48
C ALA A 17 6.01 -2.43 -0.05
N SER A 18 6.01 -3.48 0.76
CA SER A 18 5.47 -4.80 0.39
C SER A 18 4.14 -5.11 1.06
N VAL A 19 4.00 -4.73 2.33
CA VAL A 19 2.83 -5.04 3.15
C VAL A 19 2.47 -3.82 3.99
N ILE A 20 1.21 -3.44 3.98
CA ILE A 20 0.62 -2.47 4.91
C ILE A 20 0.10 -3.26 6.10
N ARG A 21 0.47 -2.82 7.31
CA ARG A 21 0.03 -3.43 8.56
C ARG A 21 -0.85 -2.47 9.31
N GLY A 22 -1.92 -3.01 9.90
CA GLY A 22 -2.82 -2.24 10.75
C GLY A 22 -3.25 -3.03 11.97
N GLY A 23 -3.45 -2.33 13.08
CA GLY A 23 -3.89 -2.92 14.33
C GLY A 23 -4.32 -1.86 15.34
N TRP A 24 -4.70 -2.30 16.52
CA TRP A 24 -5.06 -1.41 17.60
C TRP A 24 -3.82 -1.06 18.44
N ALA A 25 -3.76 0.16 18.91
CA ALA A 25 -2.72 0.56 19.85
C ALA A 25 -2.80 -0.28 21.14
N GLY A 26 -1.64 -0.76 21.61
CA GLY A 26 -1.56 -1.62 22.78
C GLY A 26 -1.70 -3.12 22.50
N GLU A 27 -1.95 -3.54 21.27
CA GLU A 27 -1.90 -4.95 20.92
C GLU A 27 -0.49 -5.40 20.52
N ASP A 28 -0.17 -6.66 20.78
CA ASP A 28 1.15 -7.24 20.51
C ASP A 28 1.41 -7.47 19.02
N GLN A 29 0.36 -7.59 18.21
CA GLN A 29 0.47 -7.93 16.78
C GLN A 29 -0.55 -7.15 15.94
N PRO A 30 -0.20 -6.81 14.68
CA PRO A 30 -1.16 -6.24 13.75
C PRO A 30 -2.24 -7.27 13.39
N ARG A 31 -3.50 -6.85 13.38
CA ARG A 31 -4.63 -7.71 12.99
C ARG A 31 -4.89 -7.72 11.49
N ALA A 32 -4.57 -6.63 10.80
CA ALA A 32 -4.73 -6.50 9.37
C ALA A 32 -3.35 -6.43 8.70
N MET A 33 -3.14 -7.27 7.70
CA MET A 33 -1.94 -7.29 6.87
C MET A 33 -2.40 -7.36 5.42
N LEU A 34 -2.17 -6.29 4.66
CA LEU A 34 -2.61 -6.18 3.27
C LEU A 34 -1.40 -6.02 2.36
N PRO A 35 -1.39 -6.66 1.16
CA PRO A 35 -0.39 -6.37 0.15
C PRO A 35 -0.38 -4.88 -0.20
N SER A 36 0.80 -4.30 -0.35
CA SER A 36 0.96 -2.92 -0.80
C SER A 36 0.83 -2.75 -2.31
N PHE A 37 0.63 -3.86 -3.01
CA PHE A 37 0.30 -3.88 -4.44
C PHE A 37 -1.22 -4.00 -4.60
N TYR A 38 -1.75 -3.28 -5.58
CA TYR A 38 -3.16 -3.36 -5.95
C TYR A 38 -3.30 -3.59 -7.45
N GLY A 39 -4.38 -4.28 -7.82
CA GLY A 39 -4.76 -4.41 -9.22
C GLY A 39 -5.65 -3.26 -9.63
N TRP A 40 -5.60 -2.82 -10.88
CA TRP A 40 -6.56 -1.87 -11.40
C TRP A 40 -7.03 -2.23 -12.80
N LEU A 41 -8.26 -1.83 -13.11
CA LEU A 41 -8.88 -1.92 -14.44
C LEU A 41 -9.51 -0.56 -14.77
N PRO A 42 -9.66 -0.22 -16.06
CA PRO A 42 -10.51 0.90 -16.47
C PRO A 42 -11.94 0.70 -15.94
N MET A 43 -12.58 1.78 -15.54
CA MET A 43 -14.01 1.77 -15.19
C MET A 43 -14.84 1.55 -16.46
N THR A 44 -15.92 0.77 -16.35
CA THR A 44 -16.96 0.68 -17.39
C THR A 44 -17.74 1.99 -17.47
N ASP A 45 -18.49 2.20 -18.56
CA ASP A 45 -19.30 3.41 -18.70
C ASP A 45 -20.40 3.49 -17.62
N GLU A 46 -20.94 2.36 -17.20
CA GLU A 46 -21.90 2.27 -16.10
C GLU A 46 -21.25 2.67 -14.76
N GLU A 47 -20.04 2.15 -14.48
CA GLU A 47 -19.30 2.49 -13.28
C GLU A 47 -18.87 3.98 -13.27
N ARG A 48 -18.53 4.55 -14.44
CA ARG A 48 -18.24 5.99 -14.55
C ARG A 48 -19.47 6.85 -14.24
N ASN A 49 -20.63 6.45 -14.70
CA ASN A 49 -21.88 7.15 -14.39
C ASN A 49 -22.24 7.08 -12.91
N LEU A 50 -21.98 5.95 -12.26
CA LEU A 50 -22.31 5.75 -10.85
C LEU A 50 -21.29 6.36 -9.89
N TYR A 51 -20.00 6.24 -10.21
CA TYR A 51 -18.89 6.57 -9.32
C TYR A 51 -17.95 7.66 -9.86
N GLY A 52 -18.23 8.24 -11.03
CA GLY A 52 -17.46 9.34 -11.62
C GLY A 52 -17.66 10.66 -10.88
N THR A 53 -16.84 11.66 -11.21
CA THR A 53 -16.82 12.99 -10.56
C THR A 53 -18.14 13.74 -10.62
N GLU A 54 -18.98 13.50 -11.61
CA GLU A 54 -20.31 14.11 -11.72
C GLU A 54 -21.28 13.57 -10.65
N GLY A 55 -21.11 12.35 -10.17
CA GLY A 55 -21.87 11.77 -9.07
C GLY A 55 -21.46 12.24 -7.68
N LEU A 56 -20.33 12.93 -7.53
CA LEU A 56 -19.82 13.44 -6.24
C LEU A 56 -20.35 14.86 -5.91
N LYS A 57 -21.04 15.54 -6.85
CA LYS A 57 -21.54 16.92 -6.65
C LYS A 57 -22.87 17.05 -5.91
N GLN A 58 -23.45 15.96 -5.41
CA GLN A 58 -24.65 16.01 -4.58
C GLN A 58 -24.33 15.64 -3.12
N GLU A 59 -23.65 16.55 -2.41
CA GLU A 59 -23.90 16.66 -0.98
C GLU A 59 -25.27 17.33 -0.79
N PRO A 60 -26.16 16.77 0.07
CA PRO A 60 -27.38 17.48 0.42
C PRO A 60 -26.98 18.73 1.20
N GLY A 61 -27.15 19.89 0.56
CA GLY A 61 -27.04 21.18 1.24
C GLY A 61 -28.06 21.24 2.39
N PRO A 62 -27.85 22.11 3.41
CA PRO A 62 -28.75 22.23 4.55
C PRO A 62 -30.13 22.61 4.03
N THR A 63 -31.10 21.76 4.35
CA THR A 63 -32.52 21.99 4.06
C THR A 63 -32.98 23.27 4.73
N GLN A 64 -33.27 24.31 3.93
CA GLN A 64 -34.14 25.37 4.35
C GLN A 64 -35.60 24.84 4.27
N ASP A 65 -36.33 25.03 5.35
CA ASP A 65 -37.75 24.69 5.47
C ASP A 65 -38.56 25.22 4.29
N GLY A 66 -39.24 24.35 3.57
CA GLY A 66 -40.16 24.72 2.50
C GLY A 66 -40.77 23.50 1.83
N ASP A 67 -42.04 23.25 2.08
CA ASP A 67 -42.99 22.33 1.45
C ASP A 67 -42.46 21.15 0.63
N VAL A 68 -42.58 19.98 1.22
CA VAL A 68 -42.24 18.69 0.59
C VAL A 68 -43.35 18.30 -0.38
N SER A 69 -43.11 18.48 -1.66
CA SER A 69 -43.89 17.83 -2.73
C SER A 69 -43.54 16.33 -2.75
N MET A 70 -44.56 15.47 -2.62
CA MET A 70 -44.43 14.00 -2.50
C MET A 70 -43.97 13.25 -3.77
N ASN A 71 -43.37 13.88 -4.75
CA ASN A 71 -43.08 13.25 -6.05
C ASN A 71 -41.60 13.08 -6.43
N ASP A 72 -40.63 13.40 -5.57
CA ASP A 72 -39.22 13.32 -5.93
C ASP A 72 -38.39 12.41 -4.98
N VAL A 73 -38.91 11.21 -4.68
CA VAL A 73 -38.11 10.21 -3.95
C VAL A 73 -37.73 9.05 -4.91
N GLU A 74 -36.98 9.35 -5.95
CA GLU A 74 -36.03 8.39 -6.52
C GLU A 74 -34.63 8.70 -5.96
N ASN A 75 -34.49 8.48 -4.68
CA ASN A 75 -33.18 8.44 -4.03
C ASN A 75 -32.48 7.16 -4.49
N HIS A 76 -31.85 7.21 -5.65
CA HIS A 76 -30.95 6.16 -6.12
C HIS A 76 -29.73 6.16 -5.20
N SER A 77 -29.88 5.56 -4.02
CA SER A 77 -28.76 5.24 -3.15
C SER A 77 -27.77 4.40 -3.95
N LYS A 78 -26.55 4.93 -4.17
CA LYS A 78 -25.50 4.20 -4.87
C LYS A 78 -25.37 2.81 -4.26
N PRO A 79 -25.26 1.76 -5.08
CA PRO A 79 -25.06 0.41 -4.54
C PRO A 79 -23.80 0.40 -3.68
N PRO A 80 -23.81 -0.34 -2.56
CA PRO A 80 -22.64 -0.42 -1.70
C PRO A 80 -21.45 -0.98 -2.44
N VAL A 81 -20.30 -0.31 -2.33
CA VAL A 81 -19.05 -0.78 -2.94
C VAL A 81 -18.59 -2.02 -2.20
N PRO A 82 -18.34 -3.14 -2.90
CA PRO A 82 -17.84 -4.35 -2.27
C PRO A 82 -16.50 -4.11 -1.57
N ARG A 83 -16.25 -4.81 -0.45
CA ARG A 83 -14.97 -4.73 0.25
C ARG A 83 -13.80 -5.04 -0.68
N GLY A 84 -12.70 -4.31 -0.52
CA GLY A 84 -11.51 -4.48 -1.35
C GLY A 84 -11.63 -3.87 -2.76
N ILE A 85 -12.69 -3.14 -3.06
CA ILE A 85 -12.82 -2.37 -4.30
C ILE A 85 -12.85 -0.88 -3.96
N SER A 86 -12.16 -0.07 -4.76
CA SER A 86 -12.18 1.38 -4.68
C SER A 86 -12.22 1.98 -6.07
N PHE A 87 -12.97 3.06 -6.26
CA PHE A 87 -13.08 3.76 -7.53
C PHE A 87 -12.26 5.05 -7.48
N ASP A 88 -11.38 5.22 -8.48
CA ASP A 88 -10.62 6.44 -8.71
C ASP A 88 -11.29 7.20 -9.87
N ALA A 89 -12.17 8.12 -9.52
CA ALA A 89 -12.90 8.90 -10.51
C ALA A 89 -11.99 9.79 -11.36
N SER A 90 -10.89 10.31 -10.78
CA SER A 90 -9.95 11.21 -11.45
C SER A 90 -9.21 10.53 -12.61
N ARG A 91 -8.90 9.23 -12.44
CA ARG A 91 -8.20 8.41 -13.44
C ARG A 91 -9.13 7.42 -14.15
N ALA A 92 -10.44 7.47 -13.88
CA ALA A 92 -11.43 6.53 -14.39
C ALA A 92 -11.00 5.06 -14.19
N ARG A 93 -10.51 4.74 -12.99
CA ARG A 93 -9.96 3.42 -12.64
C ARG A 93 -10.72 2.80 -11.48
N LYS A 94 -10.85 1.48 -11.53
CA LYS A 94 -11.34 0.64 -10.45
C LYS A 94 -10.16 -0.10 -9.85
N ARG A 95 -9.90 0.12 -8.56
CA ARG A 95 -8.83 -0.56 -7.82
C ARG A 95 -9.36 -1.79 -7.11
N PHE A 96 -8.54 -2.82 -7.08
CA PHE A 96 -8.75 -4.05 -6.33
C PHE A 96 -7.67 -4.16 -5.26
N LEU A 97 -8.09 -4.11 -4.00
CA LEU A 97 -7.22 -3.99 -2.84
C LEU A 97 -7.23 -5.29 -2.02
N GLY A 98 -6.22 -5.43 -1.16
CA GLY A 98 -6.12 -6.56 -0.25
C GLY A 98 -5.92 -7.90 -0.96
N ASP A 99 -6.34 -8.99 -0.33
CA ASP A 99 -6.16 -10.36 -0.84
C ASP A 99 -6.84 -10.60 -2.19
N SER A 100 -7.98 -9.93 -2.44
CA SER A 100 -8.67 -10.00 -3.73
C SER A 100 -8.05 -9.11 -4.80
N GLY A 101 -7.06 -8.28 -4.47
CA GLY A 101 -6.46 -7.31 -5.36
C GLY A 101 -5.68 -7.94 -6.50
N VAL A 102 -4.52 -8.45 -6.16
CA VAL A 102 -3.55 -8.97 -7.13
C VAL A 102 -3.54 -10.50 -7.25
N SER A 103 -4.13 -11.20 -6.24
CA SER A 103 -4.13 -12.67 -6.20
C SER A 103 -5.14 -13.28 -7.18
N TYR A 104 -6.25 -12.60 -7.45
CA TYR A 104 -7.23 -13.08 -8.42
C TYR A 104 -6.89 -12.66 -9.85
N TRP A 105 -6.95 -13.61 -10.75
CA TRP A 105 -6.78 -13.32 -12.16
C TRP A 105 -7.97 -12.54 -12.71
N ARG A 106 -7.68 -11.44 -13.40
CA ARG A 106 -8.67 -10.66 -14.18
C ARG A 106 -8.03 -10.26 -15.49
N ARG A 107 -8.77 -10.38 -16.57
CA ARG A 107 -8.29 -10.01 -17.91
C ARG A 107 -7.92 -8.53 -17.95
N GLY A 108 -6.68 -8.24 -18.36
CA GLY A 108 -6.18 -6.87 -18.49
C GLY A 108 -5.86 -6.20 -17.15
N LEU A 109 -5.84 -6.95 -16.03
CA LEU A 109 -5.48 -6.41 -14.73
C LEU A 109 -4.04 -5.87 -14.77
N GLU A 110 -3.90 -4.59 -14.51
CA GLU A 110 -2.60 -3.96 -14.25
C GLU A 110 -2.35 -3.89 -12.76
N ILE A 111 -1.08 -4.08 -12.37
CA ILE A 111 -0.66 -4.08 -10.97
C ILE A 111 0.14 -2.81 -10.72
N ASP A 112 -0.15 -2.15 -9.62
CA ASP A 112 0.54 -0.93 -9.19
C ASP A 112 0.76 -0.91 -7.69
N THR A 113 1.50 0.11 -7.20
CA THR A 113 1.81 0.32 -5.79
C THR A 113 1.86 1.82 -5.51
N PRO A 114 1.44 2.27 -4.31
CA PRO A 114 1.54 3.69 -3.95
C PRO A 114 2.98 4.13 -3.64
N PHE A 115 3.95 3.22 -3.62
CA PHE A 115 5.33 3.49 -3.21
C PHE A 115 6.27 3.59 -4.41
N ASP A 116 7.24 4.50 -4.31
CA ASP A 116 8.37 4.54 -5.21
C ASP A 116 9.40 3.43 -4.91
N GLU A 117 10.49 3.42 -5.66
CA GLU A 117 11.59 2.45 -5.49
C GLU A 117 12.30 2.58 -4.12
N ASN A 118 12.21 3.75 -3.49
CA ASN A 118 12.77 4.00 -2.16
C ASN A 118 11.78 3.68 -1.04
N GLY A 119 10.57 3.18 -1.35
CA GLY A 119 9.54 2.89 -0.37
C GLY A 119 8.91 4.15 0.23
N ILE A 120 8.95 5.26 -0.49
CA ILE A 120 8.29 6.52 -0.14
C ILE A 120 6.94 6.59 -0.86
N VAL A 121 5.91 7.03 -0.16
CA VAL A 121 4.57 7.16 -0.73
C VAL A 121 4.54 8.29 -1.76
N GLN A 122 4.10 7.97 -2.98
CA GLN A 122 3.88 8.90 -4.07
C GLN A 122 2.39 9.05 -4.41
N ASP A 123 1.63 7.96 -4.37
CA ASP A 123 0.19 7.94 -4.65
C ASP A 123 -0.61 7.88 -3.34
N PHE A 124 -0.99 9.05 -2.83
CA PHE A 124 -1.77 9.18 -1.60
C PHE A 124 -3.23 8.77 -1.77
N ASP A 125 -3.79 8.83 -2.98
CA ASP A 125 -5.16 8.37 -3.26
C ASP A 125 -5.26 6.84 -3.11
N SER A 126 -4.26 6.12 -3.60
CA SER A 126 -4.18 4.67 -3.41
C SER A 126 -3.88 4.31 -1.95
N LEU A 127 -3.02 5.06 -1.26
CA LEU A 127 -2.78 4.87 0.17
C LEU A 127 -4.05 5.11 0.98
N HIS A 128 -4.85 6.14 0.64
CA HIS A 128 -6.14 6.40 1.26
C HIS A 128 -7.09 5.20 1.12
N ALA A 129 -7.24 4.68 -0.10
CA ALA A 129 -8.09 3.52 -0.34
C ALA A 129 -7.61 2.27 0.42
N MET A 130 -6.30 2.06 0.51
CA MET A 130 -5.72 0.97 1.30
C MET A 130 -5.91 1.16 2.80
N SER A 131 -5.76 2.39 3.29
CA SER A 131 -6.00 2.73 4.70
C SER A 131 -7.46 2.46 5.07
N ARG A 132 -8.41 2.87 4.24
CA ARG A 132 -9.83 2.55 4.42
C ARG A 132 -10.07 1.04 4.49
N ASN A 133 -9.44 0.27 3.62
CA ASN A 133 -9.53 -1.20 3.64
C ASN A 133 -8.97 -1.80 4.95
N VAL A 134 -7.92 -1.21 5.53
CA VAL A 134 -7.43 -1.62 6.86
C VAL A 134 -8.46 -1.32 7.95
N PHE A 135 -9.05 -0.13 7.96
CA PHE A 135 -10.11 0.20 8.91
C PHE A 135 -11.30 -0.76 8.80
N ASP A 136 -11.71 -1.10 7.57
CA ASP A 136 -12.78 -2.08 7.31
C ASP A 136 -12.40 -3.48 7.83
N ALA A 137 -11.15 -3.90 7.67
CA ALA A 137 -10.65 -5.18 8.17
C ALA A 137 -10.61 -5.24 9.70
N LEU A 138 -10.36 -4.10 10.35
CA LEU A 138 -10.38 -3.94 11.81
C LEU A 138 -11.81 -3.77 12.36
N CYS A 139 -12.82 -3.63 11.50
CA CYS A 139 -14.17 -3.23 11.87
C CYS A 139 -14.18 -1.92 12.68
N ALA A 140 -13.31 -0.97 12.30
CA ALA A 140 -13.14 0.32 12.93
C ALA A 140 -13.73 1.42 12.05
N GLU A 141 -14.44 2.39 12.65
CA GLU A 141 -14.89 3.58 11.93
C GLU A 141 -13.82 4.67 12.07
N PRO A 142 -13.29 5.22 10.96
CA PRO A 142 -12.24 6.23 11.01
C PRO A 142 -12.64 7.49 11.79
N THR A 143 -13.89 7.92 11.67
CA THR A 143 -14.40 9.12 12.35
C THR A 143 -14.47 9.00 13.89
N GLU A 144 -14.43 7.77 14.40
CA GLU A 144 -14.48 7.49 15.84
C GLU A 144 -13.12 7.16 16.44
N ASN A 145 -12.12 6.82 15.59
CA ASN A 145 -10.84 6.28 16.05
C ASN A 145 -9.66 7.15 15.62
N PRO A 146 -8.82 7.62 16.57
CA PRO A 146 -7.57 8.30 16.25
C PRO A 146 -6.64 7.41 15.40
N LEU A 147 -5.85 8.04 14.55
CA LEU A 147 -4.87 7.37 13.68
C LEU A 147 -3.44 7.70 14.09
N LEU A 148 -2.65 6.66 14.35
CA LEU A 148 -1.20 6.74 14.35
C LEU A 148 -0.68 6.15 13.05
N LEU A 149 -0.06 6.97 12.20
CA LEU A 149 0.56 6.56 10.94
C LEU A 149 2.07 6.56 11.11
N THR A 150 2.74 5.49 10.66
CA THR A 150 4.20 5.47 10.67
C THR A 150 4.79 6.10 9.41
N GLU A 151 5.95 6.73 9.56
CA GLU A 151 6.71 7.30 8.45
C GLU A 151 8.18 6.84 8.48
N PRO A 152 8.88 6.77 7.34
CA PRO A 152 10.32 6.59 7.31
C PRO A 152 11.06 7.83 7.82
N ALA A 153 12.29 7.64 8.32
CA ALA A 153 13.09 8.72 8.94
C ALA A 153 13.46 9.85 7.97
N ASP A 154 13.56 9.54 6.70
CA ASP A 154 13.91 10.44 5.59
C ASP A 154 12.69 10.89 4.77
N ASN A 155 11.48 10.77 5.34
CA ASN A 155 10.25 11.14 4.64
C ASN A 155 10.27 12.62 4.22
N PRO A 156 9.98 12.94 2.94
CA PRO A 156 9.92 14.31 2.45
C PRO A 156 8.85 15.14 3.17
N ARG A 157 9.14 16.44 3.36
CA ARG A 157 8.20 17.33 4.05
C ARG A 157 6.85 17.42 3.34
N ALA A 158 6.85 17.40 1.99
CA ALA A 158 5.61 17.41 1.21
C ALA A 158 4.77 16.15 1.45
N ALA A 159 5.39 14.97 1.55
CA ALA A 159 4.70 13.72 1.85
C ALA A 159 4.06 13.73 3.26
N ARG A 160 4.69 14.39 4.23
CA ARG A 160 4.12 14.56 5.58
C ARG A 160 2.86 15.43 5.56
N GLY A 161 2.85 16.50 4.74
CA GLY A 161 1.65 17.33 4.52
C GLY A 161 0.50 16.52 3.94
N LYS A 162 0.76 15.78 2.86
CA LYS A 162 -0.23 14.88 2.24
C LYS A 162 -0.72 13.77 3.17
N ALA A 163 0.13 13.26 4.06
CA ALA A 163 -0.30 12.29 5.08
C ALA A 163 -1.30 12.90 6.07
N ALA A 164 -1.12 14.17 6.45
CA ALA A 164 -2.08 14.88 7.29
C ALA A 164 -3.41 15.18 6.56
N GLU A 165 -3.35 15.59 5.28
CA GLU A 165 -4.53 15.75 4.42
C GLU A 165 -5.30 14.43 4.29
N LEU A 166 -4.61 13.31 4.04
CA LEU A 166 -5.21 11.98 4.00
C LEU A 166 -5.94 11.65 5.31
N ALA A 167 -5.32 11.95 6.46
CA ALA A 167 -5.89 11.62 7.76
C ALA A 167 -7.13 12.49 8.07
N PHE A 168 -7.03 13.80 7.91
CA PHE A 168 -8.10 14.71 8.32
C PHE A 168 -9.16 14.91 7.24
N GLU A 169 -8.78 15.05 5.97
CA GLU A 169 -9.72 15.32 4.88
C GLU A 169 -10.22 14.03 4.20
N GLY A 170 -9.35 13.02 4.11
CA GLY A 170 -9.71 11.75 3.48
C GLY A 170 -10.44 10.79 4.42
N LEU A 171 -9.86 10.50 5.58
CA LEU A 171 -10.40 9.56 6.55
C LEU A 171 -11.30 10.21 7.60
N ASN A 172 -11.22 11.54 7.78
CA ASN A 172 -11.93 12.31 8.80
C ASN A 172 -11.68 11.81 10.23
N VAL A 173 -10.42 11.43 10.54
CA VAL A 173 -10.09 10.93 11.87
C VAL A 173 -10.14 12.04 12.92
N PRO A 174 -10.56 11.74 14.17
CA PRO A 174 -10.68 12.76 15.22
C PRO A 174 -9.34 13.29 15.72
N ALA A 175 -8.27 12.49 15.60
CA ALA A 175 -6.92 12.88 15.94
C ALA A 175 -5.90 12.09 15.09
N PHE A 176 -4.75 12.70 14.83
CA PHE A 176 -3.70 12.14 13.98
C PHE A 176 -2.33 12.33 14.61
N TYR A 177 -1.52 11.28 14.59
CA TYR A 177 -0.11 11.33 14.97
C TYR A 177 0.75 10.64 13.91
N LEU A 178 1.75 11.37 13.40
CA LEU A 178 2.72 10.85 12.44
C LEU A 178 3.99 10.45 13.18
N ALA A 179 4.24 9.15 13.30
CA ALA A 179 5.32 8.57 14.08
C ALA A 179 6.48 8.10 13.20
N ASN A 180 7.70 8.42 13.58
CA ASN A 180 8.88 7.87 12.94
C ASN A 180 9.06 6.39 13.31
N ARG A 181 8.97 5.47 12.32
CA ARG A 181 9.09 4.02 12.57
C ARG A 181 10.40 3.61 13.22
N THR A 182 11.50 4.32 12.92
CA THR A 182 12.81 4.04 13.49
C THR A 182 12.85 4.33 14.99
N VAL A 183 12.23 5.43 15.41
CA VAL A 183 12.11 5.80 16.83
C VAL A 183 11.23 4.78 17.55
N LEU A 184 10.11 4.38 16.95
CA LEU A 184 9.25 3.34 17.52
C LEU A 184 9.99 2.01 17.66
N SER A 185 10.83 1.64 16.70
CA SER A 185 11.66 0.42 16.77
C SER A 185 12.70 0.48 17.89
N ALA A 186 13.31 1.65 18.12
CA ALA A 186 14.22 1.85 19.25
C ALA A 186 13.47 1.72 20.59
N PHE A 187 12.31 2.35 20.71
CA PHE A 187 11.51 2.28 21.94
C PHE A 187 10.93 0.90 22.22
N SER A 188 10.56 0.14 21.17
CA SER A 188 10.09 -1.24 21.34
C SER A 188 11.15 -2.15 21.98
N SER A 189 12.44 -1.83 21.83
CA SER A 189 13.55 -2.52 22.48
C SER A 189 13.91 -1.92 23.86
N GLY A 190 13.13 -0.95 24.35
CA GLY A 190 13.36 -0.28 25.63
C GLY A 190 14.58 0.67 25.64
N ARG A 191 15.05 1.11 24.46
CA ARG A 191 16.26 1.92 24.35
C ARG A 191 15.98 3.26 23.67
N PRO A 192 16.19 4.41 24.35
CA PRO A 192 16.04 5.73 23.73
C PRO A 192 17.20 6.06 22.77
N THR A 193 18.35 5.40 22.92
CA THR A 193 19.53 5.57 22.06
C THR A 193 19.94 4.23 21.48
N ALA A 194 19.93 4.12 20.15
CA ALA A 194 20.23 2.88 19.41
C ALA A 194 20.64 3.18 17.97
N LEU A 195 21.37 2.25 17.36
CA LEU A 195 21.46 2.16 15.91
C LEU A 195 20.40 1.18 15.41
N VAL A 196 19.42 1.68 14.69
CA VAL A 196 18.36 0.85 14.11
C VAL A 196 18.74 0.46 12.69
N VAL A 197 18.84 -0.84 12.44
CA VAL A 197 19.02 -1.39 11.08
C VAL A 197 17.68 -1.98 10.65
N ASP A 198 17.07 -1.37 9.64
CA ASP A 198 15.79 -1.79 9.07
C ASP A 198 16.04 -2.40 7.69
N VAL A 199 15.63 -3.66 7.52
CA VAL A 199 15.73 -4.40 6.25
C VAL A 199 14.32 -4.54 5.69
N GLY A 200 13.95 -3.60 4.83
CA GLY A 200 12.65 -3.56 4.18
C GLY A 200 12.62 -4.33 2.85
N ALA A 201 11.49 -4.25 2.16
CA ALA A 201 11.31 -4.82 0.83
C ALA A 201 12.14 -4.07 -0.22
N SER A 202 11.98 -2.76 -0.32
CA SER A 202 12.65 -1.94 -1.34
C SER A 202 14.05 -1.51 -0.94
N ARG A 203 14.30 -1.26 0.36
CA ARG A 203 15.57 -0.71 0.84
C ARG A 203 16.01 -1.27 2.19
N VAL A 204 17.31 -1.13 2.46
CA VAL A 204 17.92 -1.31 3.78
C VAL A 204 18.36 0.05 4.29
N SER A 205 18.12 0.33 5.56
CA SER A 205 18.54 1.57 6.20
C SER A 205 19.20 1.31 7.54
N ALA A 206 20.27 2.06 7.84
CA ALA A 206 20.92 2.13 9.15
C ALA A 206 20.77 3.56 9.67
N ILE A 207 20.06 3.71 10.77
CA ILE A 207 19.61 5.00 11.26
C ILE A 207 19.94 5.12 12.75
N PRO A 208 20.80 6.05 13.14
CA PRO A 208 21.08 6.31 14.54
C PRO A 208 19.94 7.11 15.17
N VAL A 209 19.50 6.65 16.33
CA VAL A 209 18.55 7.32 17.22
C VAL A 209 19.30 7.69 18.51
N VAL A 210 19.21 8.93 18.92
CA VAL A 210 19.82 9.45 20.16
C VAL A 210 18.74 10.15 20.99
N ASP A 211 18.52 9.67 22.20
CA ASP A 211 17.51 10.18 23.13
C ASP A 211 16.10 10.31 22.50
N GLY A 212 15.72 9.34 21.65
CA GLY A 212 14.45 9.32 20.94
C GLY A 212 14.38 10.20 19.70
N PHE A 213 15.49 10.80 19.25
CA PHE A 213 15.55 11.63 18.06
C PHE A 213 16.44 10.99 16.98
N VAL A 214 15.97 11.04 15.74
CA VAL A 214 16.77 10.57 14.59
C VAL A 214 17.90 11.54 14.31
N LEU A 215 19.12 11.02 14.28
CA LEU A 215 20.28 11.78 13.83
C LEU A 215 20.34 11.78 12.29
N ARG A 216 19.70 12.77 11.67
CA ARG A 216 19.52 12.84 10.21
C ARG A 216 20.81 12.75 9.39
N LYS A 217 21.92 13.32 9.90
CA LYS A 217 23.24 13.28 9.23
C LYS A 217 23.86 11.89 9.20
N GLY A 218 23.38 10.98 10.05
CA GLY A 218 23.87 9.60 10.13
C GLY A 218 22.97 8.58 9.42
N ILE A 219 21.95 9.02 8.70
CA ILE A 219 21.09 8.11 7.94
C ILE A 219 21.85 7.54 6.76
N HIS A 220 21.97 6.22 6.72
CA HIS A 220 22.48 5.46 5.60
C HIS A 220 21.37 4.59 5.02
N THR A 221 21.10 4.73 3.71
CA THR A 221 20.10 3.92 3.00
C THR A 221 20.70 3.33 1.74
N GLN A 222 20.31 2.09 1.42
CA GLN A 222 20.69 1.41 0.18
C GLN A 222 19.46 0.71 -0.41
N PRO A 223 19.30 0.69 -1.75
CA PRO A 223 18.17 0.06 -2.43
C PRO A 223 18.33 -1.47 -2.57
N ASN A 224 18.93 -2.12 -1.60
CA ASN A 224 19.23 -3.56 -1.58
C ASN A 224 18.37 -4.31 -0.57
N GLY A 225 17.06 -4.04 -0.57
CA GLY A 225 16.11 -4.73 0.29
C GLY A 225 15.74 -6.13 -0.21
N GLY A 226 14.67 -6.69 0.31
CA GLY A 226 14.16 -8.02 -0.05
C GLY A 226 13.87 -8.19 -1.54
N ASP A 227 13.46 -7.11 -2.21
CA ASP A 227 13.23 -7.11 -3.67
C ASP A 227 14.51 -7.36 -4.46
N ALA A 228 15.67 -6.86 -3.99
CA ALA A 228 16.97 -7.13 -4.61
C ALA A 228 17.36 -8.60 -4.46
N VAL A 229 17.09 -9.20 -3.30
CA VAL A 229 17.30 -10.64 -3.07
C VAL A 229 16.41 -11.46 -4.00
N SER A 230 15.15 -11.09 -4.13
CA SER A 230 14.20 -11.79 -5.03
C SER A 230 14.62 -11.68 -6.50
N ARG A 231 15.11 -10.51 -6.94
CA ARG A 231 15.68 -10.35 -8.31
C ARG A 231 16.90 -11.20 -8.52
N ALA A 232 17.81 -11.25 -7.53
CA ALA A 232 19.01 -12.07 -7.59
C ALA A 232 18.68 -13.57 -7.71
N LEU A 233 17.70 -14.01 -6.92
CA LEU A 233 17.22 -15.39 -6.97
C LEU A 233 16.60 -15.71 -8.34
N LEU A 234 15.74 -14.85 -8.85
CA LEU A 234 15.14 -15.00 -10.17
C LEU A 234 16.22 -15.09 -11.26
N TRP A 235 17.21 -14.19 -11.19
CA TRP A 235 18.34 -14.20 -12.13
C TRP A 235 19.14 -15.51 -12.06
N GLY A 236 19.48 -15.98 -10.86
CA GLY A 236 20.19 -17.25 -10.67
C GLY A 236 19.39 -18.43 -11.23
N LEU A 237 18.09 -18.51 -10.92
CA LEU A 237 17.22 -19.56 -11.43
C LEU A 237 17.14 -19.55 -12.97
N THR A 238 17.03 -18.38 -13.59
CA THR A 238 16.93 -18.28 -15.05
C THR A 238 18.26 -18.56 -15.77
N HIS A 239 19.41 -18.26 -15.17
CA HIS A 239 20.72 -18.48 -15.79
C HIS A 239 21.31 -19.85 -15.52
N GLU A 240 21.20 -20.35 -14.28
CA GLU A 240 21.79 -21.65 -13.92
C GLU A 240 20.93 -22.84 -14.38
N MET A 241 19.63 -22.65 -14.46
CA MET A 241 18.68 -23.69 -14.89
C MET A 241 18.41 -23.68 -16.41
N GLY A 242 18.99 -22.73 -17.16
CA GLY A 242 18.71 -22.45 -18.56
C GLY A 242 18.89 -23.62 -19.52
N ASP A 243 19.78 -24.55 -19.23
CA ASP A 243 20.06 -25.73 -20.08
C ASP A 243 19.19 -26.97 -19.79
N LYS A 244 18.31 -26.93 -18.79
CA LYS A 244 17.61 -28.13 -18.30
C LYS A 244 16.09 -28.12 -18.53
N ASN A 245 15.60 -27.68 -19.66
CA ASN A 245 14.17 -27.76 -20.05
C ASN A 245 13.11 -27.33 -19.00
N ILE A 246 13.54 -26.76 -17.89
CA ILE A 246 12.67 -26.29 -16.79
C ILE A 246 12.33 -24.81 -16.98
N THR A 247 13.04 -24.12 -17.87
CA THR A 247 13.12 -22.67 -17.94
C THR A 247 11.90 -21.97 -18.49
N GLY A 248 11.24 -22.51 -19.50
CA GLY A 248 10.11 -21.82 -20.10
C GLY A 248 8.90 -21.77 -19.18
N TRP A 249 8.69 -22.82 -18.40
CA TRP A 249 7.50 -22.95 -17.56
C TRP A 249 7.68 -22.37 -16.15
N LEU A 250 8.85 -22.56 -15.55
CA LEU A 250 9.11 -22.13 -14.18
C LEU A 250 9.47 -20.63 -14.09
N ALA A 251 10.24 -20.11 -15.05
CA ALA A 251 10.65 -18.72 -15.06
C ALA A 251 9.46 -17.77 -15.19
N ASP A 252 8.47 -18.09 -16.04
CA ASP A 252 7.27 -17.29 -16.21
C ASP A 252 6.29 -17.41 -15.02
N SER A 253 6.43 -18.49 -14.22
CA SER A 253 5.53 -18.77 -13.09
C SER A 253 6.04 -18.24 -11.75
N ILE A 254 7.35 -17.97 -11.63
CA ILE A 254 8.02 -17.54 -10.38
C ILE A 254 8.41 -16.05 -10.44
N VAL A 255 7.67 -15.23 -11.14
CA VAL A 255 7.98 -13.80 -11.18
C VAL A 255 7.52 -13.13 -9.89
N PRO A 256 8.43 -12.45 -9.15
CA PRO A 256 8.06 -11.68 -7.99
C PRO A 256 7.02 -10.61 -8.33
N GLN A 257 6.04 -10.43 -7.46
CA GLN A 257 4.89 -9.56 -7.71
C GLN A 257 5.27 -8.11 -8.00
N PHE A 258 6.32 -7.59 -7.38
CA PHE A 258 6.80 -6.23 -7.60
C PHE A 258 7.37 -5.99 -9.00
N LEU A 259 7.73 -7.05 -9.74
CA LEU A 259 8.17 -6.99 -11.14
C LEU A 259 7.01 -7.11 -12.14
N VAL A 260 5.83 -7.53 -11.69
CA VAL A 260 4.68 -7.72 -12.59
C VAL A 260 3.99 -6.38 -12.84
N LYS A 261 3.86 -6.00 -14.12
CA LYS A 261 3.09 -4.84 -14.56
C LYS A 261 1.65 -5.22 -14.86
N SER A 262 1.44 -6.29 -15.61
CA SER A 262 0.10 -6.78 -15.95
C SER A 262 0.10 -8.29 -16.12
N LYS A 263 -1.06 -8.89 -15.86
CA LYS A 263 -1.32 -10.32 -16.09
C LYS A 263 -2.05 -10.48 -17.42
N GLN A 264 -1.49 -11.27 -18.31
CA GLN A 264 -2.10 -11.57 -19.60
C GLN A 264 -3.02 -12.78 -19.52
N PRO A 265 -4.08 -12.84 -20.36
CA PRO A 265 -4.89 -14.03 -20.50
C PRO A 265 -4.03 -15.23 -20.92
N CYS A 266 -4.31 -16.40 -20.39
CA CYS A 266 -3.73 -17.65 -20.86
C CYS A 266 -4.83 -18.61 -21.34
N ASP A 267 -4.50 -19.42 -22.31
CA ASP A 267 -5.36 -20.52 -22.74
C ASP A 267 -5.42 -21.62 -21.67
N PRO A 268 -6.50 -22.40 -21.59
CA PRO A 268 -6.59 -23.52 -20.67
C PRO A 268 -5.41 -24.46 -20.80
N GLY A 269 -4.72 -24.74 -19.69
CA GLY A 269 -3.54 -25.60 -19.66
C GLY A 269 -2.20 -24.92 -19.97
N MET A 270 -2.22 -23.63 -20.32
CA MET A 270 -0.99 -22.84 -20.49
C MET A 270 -0.68 -22.02 -19.23
N PRO A 271 0.60 -21.80 -18.90
CA PRO A 271 0.95 -20.94 -17.77
C PRO A 271 0.53 -19.49 -18.02
N ALA A 272 0.11 -18.81 -16.96
CA ALA A 272 -0.22 -17.39 -17.04
C ALA A 272 1.03 -16.57 -17.41
N LYS A 273 0.91 -15.73 -18.44
CA LYS A 273 1.97 -14.80 -18.84
C LYS A 273 1.82 -13.47 -18.10
N ALA A 274 2.93 -12.91 -17.64
CA ALA A 274 2.99 -11.60 -17.06
C ALA A 274 3.84 -10.67 -17.92
N THR A 275 3.39 -9.41 -18.06
CA THR A 275 4.24 -8.33 -18.58
C THR A 275 5.03 -7.77 -17.42
N LEU A 276 6.33 -7.63 -17.59
CA LEU A 276 7.22 -7.17 -16.52
C LEU A 276 7.40 -5.65 -16.57
N ARG A 277 7.74 -5.08 -15.43
CA ARG A 277 8.14 -3.67 -15.29
C ARG A 277 9.59 -3.52 -15.71
N GLU A 278 9.84 -2.87 -16.84
CA GLU A 278 11.19 -2.64 -17.38
C GLU A 278 12.00 -1.72 -16.47
N ASP A 279 11.36 -0.69 -15.91
CA ASP A 279 11.95 0.26 -14.96
C ASP A 279 12.55 -0.41 -13.71
N ARG A 280 11.94 -1.51 -13.25
CA ARG A 280 12.39 -2.27 -12.07
C ARG A 280 13.30 -3.46 -12.40
N LEU A 281 13.33 -3.90 -13.65
CA LEU A 281 14.26 -4.96 -14.11
C LEU A 281 15.70 -4.46 -14.17
N HIS A 282 15.89 -3.21 -14.58
CA HIS A 282 17.21 -2.63 -14.89
C HIS A 282 17.81 -1.80 -13.76
N SER A 283 17.20 -1.74 -12.57
CA SER A 283 17.86 -1.13 -11.41
C SER A 283 19.05 -1.99 -10.97
N THR A 284 20.05 -2.08 -11.89
CA THR A 284 21.33 -2.69 -11.61
C THR A 284 22.12 -1.79 -10.69
N THR A 285 22.03 -2.05 -9.41
CA THR A 285 23.02 -1.55 -8.47
C THR A 285 24.39 -2.11 -8.84
N PRO A 286 25.45 -1.29 -8.88
CA PRO A 286 26.81 -1.73 -9.27
C PRO A 286 27.41 -2.84 -8.42
N SER A 287 26.82 -3.14 -7.28
CA SER A 287 27.27 -4.16 -6.32
C SER A 287 27.14 -5.61 -6.80
N PHE A 288 26.35 -5.88 -7.84
CA PHE A 288 26.25 -7.25 -8.38
C PHE A 288 27.50 -7.70 -9.17
N ARG A 289 28.35 -6.76 -9.62
CA ARG A 289 29.63 -7.10 -10.29
C ARG A 289 30.72 -7.58 -9.34
N MET A 290 30.59 -7.37 -8.02
CA MET A 290 31.66 -7.66 -7.08
C MET A 290 31.77 -9.14 -6.67
N TYR A 291 30.71 -9.94 -6.89
CA TYR A 291 30.72 -11.37 -6.54
C TYR A 291 31.30 -12.30 -7.63
N HIS A 292 31.42 -11.83 -8.86
CA HIS A 292 32.00 -12.63 -9.95
C HIS A 292 33.55 -12.53 -10.09
N THR A 293 34.23 -11.75 -9.26
CA THR A 293 35.69 -11.56 -9.34
C THR A 293 36.44 -12.23 -8.21
N MET A 294 35.79 -13.09 -7.41
CA MET A 294 36.44 -13.92 -6.39
C MET A 294 36.25 -15.42 -6.70
N GLN A 295 36.58 -15.85 -7.91
CA GLN A 295 36.94 -17.23 -8.22
C GLN A 295 38.30 -17.26 -8.92
#